data_3d18f495967348f8e306e40872015b1c
#
_entry.id   3d18f495967348f8e306e40872015b1c
#
_cell.length_a   1.000
_cell.length_b   1.000
_cell.length_c   1.000
_cell.angle_alpha   90.00
_cell.angle_beta   90.00
_cell.angle_gamma   90.00
#
_symmetry.space_group_name_H-M   'P 1'
#
loop_
_entity.id
_entity.type
_entity.pdbx_description
1 polymer ?
#
loop_
_entity_poly.entity_id
_entity_poly.type
_entity_poly.pdbx_seq_one_letter_code
_entity_poly.pdbx_strand_id
1 'polypeptide(L)'
;MDSVVDMSAPIHSDHVSAPDQASAPDQADAPNQADALVPNRVPWTAVAIFIVMACGLAWLVALPLWLDGSGLANPFAGLLLPVIMFTPGIAALFVVFMVQRPRPRPVAEYLGLWPLRPVGRTIWLTVFGIFGSALVVIVGVFLAAALGLVQLDLVTFSGFAQVLQAASPAPSPIPVGLIVLLQLLMIPVAAIFNGLFALGEELGWRGWLLPTLRPLGTWPALLISGAVWGFWHSPLILLGYNFGQPNLLGVGLMIGGCMFYGVLLGWLRLRTGSVWPAVFAHGAFNATAGFLLLVVAANTSADPVSTGPLGWVTWIVMALVIVVLVLTGQFRPQPSLQRRPPR
;
A
#
# COMPACT_ATOMS: atom_id res chain seq x y z
N MET A 1 -19.26 48.78 94.91
CA MET A 1 -18.72 49.57 93.81
C MET A 1 -18.30 48.60 92.80
N ASP A 2 -19.02 48.61 91.75
CA ASP A 2 -18.84 48.23 90.38
C ASP A 2 -18.82 46.76 90.07
N SER A 3 -20.02 46.33 89.67
CA SER A 3 -20.37 45.10 88.99
C SER A 3 -19.94 45.18 87.51
N VAL A 4 -19.18 44.23 87.03
CA VAL A 4 -18.99 43.97 85.60
C VAL A 4 -19.75 42.71 85.26
N VAL A 5 -20.75 42.88 84.44
CA VAL A 5 -21.59 41.77 83.90
C VAL A 5 -20.82 41.18 82.74
N ASP A 6 -20.54 39.83 82.83
CA ASP A 6 -20.06 39.02 81.79
C ASP A 6 -21.23 38.55 80.95
N MET A 7 -21.27 38.94 79.66
CA MET A 7 -22.22 38.47 78.63
C MET A 7 -21.46 37.78 77.51
N SER A 8 -21.15 36.50 77.73
CA SER A 8 -20.70 35.64 76.65
C SER A 8 -21.83 34.66 76.25
N ALA A 9 -22.57 34.99 75.19
CA ALA A 9 -23.46 34.10 74.51
C ALA A 9 -22.75 33.39 73.38
N PRO A 10 -22.90 32.09 73.17
CA PRO A 10 -22.29 31.35 72.06
C PRO A 10 -23.02 31.66 70.75
N ILE A 11 -22.27 32.05 69.72
CA ILE A 11 -22.76 32.21 68.35
C ILE A 11 -22.96 30.82 67.76
N HIS A 12 -24.20 30.48 67.49
CA HIS A 12 -24.58 29.31 66.68
C HIS A 12 -24.16 29.60 65.22
N SER A 13 -23.16 28.90 64.74
CA SER A 13 -22.80 28.88 63.32
C SER A 13 -23.72 27.89 62.62
N ASP A 14 -24.74 28.37 61.92
CA ASP A 14 -25.49 27.59 60.94
C ASP A 14 -24.57 27.14 59.80
N HIS A 15 -24.20 25.87 59.79
CA HIS A 15 -23.60 25.24 58.65
C HIS A 15 -24.65 25.17 57.53
N VAL A 16 -24.64 26.08 56.62
CA VAL A 16 -25.32 25.97 55.34
C VAL A 16 -24.60 24.89 54.57
N SER A 17 -25.18 23.70 54.45
CA SER A 17 -24.76 22.61 53.61
C SER A 17 -24.79 23.10 52.16
N ALA A 18 -23.65 23.11 51.50
CA ALA A 18 -23.53 23.33 50.05
C ALA A 18 -24.37 22.27 49.31
N PRO A 19 -25.10 22.65 48.25
CA PRO A 19 -25.84 21.66 47.47
C PRO A 19 -24.86 20.66 46.86
N ASP A 20 -25.23 19.37 47.00
CA ASP A 20 -24.59 18.23 46.35
C ASP A 20 -24.25 18.58 44.91
N GLN A 21 -22.95 18.64 44.59
CA GLN A 21 -22.52 18.68 43.23
C GLN A 21 -22.93 17.33 42.63
N ALA A 22 -24.05 17.34 41.91
CA ALA A 22 -24.44 16.23 41.06
C ALA A 22 -23.22 15.91 40.19
N SER A 23 -22.62 14.75 40.43
CA SER A 23 -21.54 14.18 39.65
C SER A 23 -21.93 14.28 38.19
N ALA A 24 -21.17 15.05 37.41
CA ALA A 24 -21.32 15.08 35.97
C ALA A 24 -21.26 13.63 35.46
N PRO A 25 -22.17 13.21 34.56
CA PRO A 25 -22.14 11.86 34.04
C PRO A 25 -20.78 11.59 33.45
N ASP A 26 -20.21 10.45 33.82
CA ASP A 26 -18.93 9.93 33.47
C ASP A 26 -18.72 10.08 31.95
N GLN A 27 -17.78 10.95 31.52
CA GLN A 27 -17.44 11.18 30.10
C GLN A 27 -16.75 9.97 29.48
N ALA A 28 -16.73 8.82 30.18
CA ALA A 28 -16.03 7.61 29.74
C ALA A 28 -16.70 6.88 28.56
N ASP A 29 -17.96 7.17 28.23
CA ASP A 29 -18.72 6.43 27.21
C ASP A 29 -19.09 7.22 25.94
N ALA A 30 -18.55 8.40 25.73
CA ALA A 30 -18.63 9.02 24.41
C ALA A 30 -17.78 8.21 23.43
N PRO A 31 -18.37 7.61 22.37
CA PRO A 31 -17.61 6.82 21.41
C PRO A 31 -16.45 7.68 20.88
N ASN A 32 -15.23 7.17 21.05
CA ASN A 32 -14.01 7.86 20.68
C ASN A 32 -14.12 8.28 19.22
N GLN A 33 -14.03 9.58 18.90
CA GLN A 33 -14.17 10.09 17.52
C GLN A 33 -13.23 9.43 16.52
N ALA A 34 -12.23 8.71 17.01
CA ALA A 34 -11.30 7.90 16.24
C ALA A 34 -11.98 6.69 15.57
N ASP A 35 -13.01 6.12 16.18
CA ASP A 35 -13.75 5.01 15.61
C ASP A 35 -14.66 5.47 14.45
N ALA A 36 -14.84 6.77 14.28
CA ALA A 36 -15.64 7.35 13.22
C ALA A 36 -14.98 7.26 11.82
N LEU A 37 -13.69 6.94 11.73
CA LEU A 37 -12.99 6.76 10.45
C LEU A 37 -13.11 5.34 9.90
N VAL A 38 -13.37 4.35 10.76
CA VAL A 38 -13.60 2.96 10.38
C VAL A 38 -15.08 2.68 10.53
N PRO A 39 -15.79 2.18 9.53
CA PRO A 39 -17.19 1.84 9.66
C PRO A 39 -17.38 0.73 10.71
N ASN A 40 -18.47 0.80 11.49
CA ASN A 40 -18.80 -0.23 12.50
C ASN A 40 -19.11 -1.60 11.86
N ARG A 41 -19.54 -1.59 10.60
CA ARG A 41 -19.82 -2.79 9.80
C ARG A 41 -19.36 -2.56 8.38
N VAL A 42 -18.97 -3.64 7.69
CA VAL A 42 -18.59 -3.55 6.29
C VAL A 42 -19.80 -3.17 5.44
N PRO A 43 -19.75 -2.07 4.69
CA PRO A 43 -20.82 -1.66 3.77
C PRO A 43 -20.72 -2.47 2.46
N TRP A 44 -21.17 -3.72 2.48
CA TRP A 44 -20.98 -4.68 1.39
C TRP A 44 -21.46 -4.19 0.03
N THR A 45 -22.57 -3.45 -0.01
CA THR A 45 -23.04 -2.83 -1.28
C THR A 45 -22.02 -1.87 -1.84
N ALA A 46 -21.43 -1.01 -1.01
CA ALA A 46 -20.39 -0.09 -1.44
C ALA A 46 -19.11 -0.84 -1.89
N VAL A 47 -18.74 -1.91 -1.17
CA VAL A 47 -17.61 -2.78 -1.52
C VAL A 47 -17.85 -3.46 -2.87
N ALA A 48 -19.03 -4.03 -3.10
CA ALA A 48 -19.38 -4.65 -4.37
C ALA A 48 -19.33 -3.65 -5.54
N ILE A 49 -19.92 -2.45 -5.38
CA ILE A 49 -19.87 -1.40 -6.39
C ILE A 49 -18.43 -0.98 -6.67
N PHE A 50 -17.59 -0.82 -5.63
CA PHE A 50 -16.17 -0.50 -5.79
C PHE A 50 -15.45 -1.55 -6.63
N ILE A 51 -15.61 -2.83 -6.30
CA ILE A 51 -14.93 -3.94 -6.99
C ILE A 51 -15.37 -3.99 -8.47
N VAL A 52 -16.70 -3.93 -8.70
CA VAL A 52 -17.25 -3.98 -10.06
C VAL A 52 -16.76 -2.79 -10.89
N MET A 53 -16.73 -1.58 -10.31
CA MET A 53 -16.22 -0.40 -11.01
C MET A 53 -14.72 -0.48 -11.27
N ALA A 54 -13.91 -0.80 -10.25
CA ALA A 54 -12.45 -0.86 -10.42
C ALA A 54 -12.06 -1.89 -11.47
N CYS A 55 -12.61 -3.11 -11.38
CA CYS A 55 -12.34 -4.17 -12.36
C CYS A 55 -12.97 -3.87 -13.72
N GLY A 56 -14.22 -3.42 -13.76
CA GLY A 56 -14.92 -3.10 -15.00
C GLY A 56 -14.24 -1.97 -15.80
N LEU A 57 -13.79 -0.92 -15.10
CA LEU A 57 -13.01 0.15 -15.73
C LEU A 57 -11.64 -0.35 -16.21
N ALA A 58 -10.97 -1.24 -15.48
CA ALA A 58 -9.71 -1.83 -15.91
C ALA A 58 -9.89 -2.63 -17.20
N TRP A 59 -10.94 -3.46 -17.29
CA TRP A 59 -11.30 -4.19 -18.49
C TRP A 59 -11.65 -3.27 -19.64
N LEU A 60 -12.41 -2.21 -19.37
CA LEU A 60 -12.81 -1.23 -20.40
C LEU A 60 -11.60 -0.49 -20.99
N VAL A 61 -10.65 -0.05 -20.13
CA VAL A 61 -9.42 0.61 -20.59
C VAL A 61 -8.48 -0.37 -21.31
N ALA A 62 -8.44 -1.63 -20.88
CA ALA A 62 -7.65 -2.67 -21.55
C ALA A 62 -8.27 -3.16 -22.87
N LEU A 63 -9.53 -2.86 -23.17
CA LEU A 63 -10.27 -3.40 -24.31
C LEU A 63 -9.55 -3.26 -25.65
N PRO A 64 -8.87 -2.12 -26.00
CA PRO A 64 -8.11 -2.02 -27.24
C PRO A 64 -7.00 -3.08 -27.38
N LEU A 65 -6.38 -3.51 -26.27
CA LEU A 65 -5.35 -4.54 -26.28
C LEU A 65 -5.90 -5.92 -26.65
N TRP A 66 -7.19 -6.13 -26.47
CA TRP A 66 -7.90 -7.39 -26.79
C TRP A 66 -8.50 -7.40 -28.17
N LEU A 67 -9.00 -6.28 -28.65
CA LEU A 67 -9.80 -6.24 -29.88
C LEU A 67 -8.96 -6.29 -31.15
N ASP A 68 -7.73 -5.77 -31.13
CA ASP A 68 -6.86 -5.77 -32.32
C ASP A 68 -5.98 -7.02 -32.43
N GLY A 69 -6.01 -7.90 -31.43
CA GLY A 69 -5.26 -9.14 -31.40
C GLY A 69 -3.74 -8.97 -31.16
N SER A 70 -3.21 -7.75 -31.03
CA SER A 70 -1.79 -7.49 -30.77
C SER A 70 -1.40 -7.65 -29.29
N GLY A 71 -2.39 -7.67 -28.39
CA GLY A 71 -2.18 -7.84 -26.96
C GLY A 71 -1.26 -6.75 -26.38
N LEU A 72 -0.24 -7.17 -25.62
CA LEU A 72 0.73 -6.24 -25.02
C LEU A 72 1.70 -5.59 -26.05
N ALA A 73 1.73 -6.11 -27.29
CA ALA A 73 2.49 -5.48 -28.38
C ALA A 73 1.73 -4.31 -29.06
N ASN A 74 0.49 -4.03 -28.64
CA ASN A 74 -0.28 -2.90 -29.11
C ASN A 74 0.50 -1.58 -28.88
N PRO A 75 0.60 -0.68 -29.88
CA PRO A 75 1.35 0.58 -29.76
C PRO A 75 0.84 1.50 -28.64
N PHE A 76 -0.43 1.36 -28.24
CA PHE A 76 -1.00 2.13 -27.13
C PHE A 76 -0.80 1.48 -25.76
N ALA A 77 -0.20 0.29 -25.65
CA ALA A 77 0.00 -0.39 -24.37
C ALA A 77 0.75 0.50 -23.36
N GLY A 78 1.82 1.21 -23.81
CA GLY A 78 2.57 2.13 -22.96
C GLY A 78 1.75 3.29 -22.36
N LEU A 79 0.62 3.67 -22.98
CA LEU A 79 -0.33 4.66 -22.45
C LEU A 79 -1.43 4.00 -21.62
N LEU A 80 -1.98 2.89 -22.09
CA LEU A 80 -3.15 2.25 -21.47
C LEU A 80 -2.80 1.63 -20.11
N LEU A 81 -1.61 1.01 -19.96
CA LEU A 81 -1.19 0.43 -18.70
C LEU A 81 -1.17 1.44 -17.53
N PRO A 82 -0.50 2.61 -17.66
CA PRO A 82 -0.59 3.65 -16.64
C PRO A 82 -2.00 4.17 -16.38
N VAL A 83 -2.85 4.29 -17.41
CA VAL A 83 -4.25 4.74 -17.25
C VAL A 83 -5.06 3.75 -16.44
N ILE A 84 -4.87 2.44 -16.63
CA ILE A 84 -5.53 1.39 -15.84
C ILE A 84 -5.27 1.60 -14.34
N MET A 85 -4.07 2.01 -13.94
CA MET A 85 -3.69 2.21 -12.53
C MET A 85 -4.57 3.24 -11.79
N PHE A 86 -5.26 4.15 -12.51
CA PHE A 86 -6.15 5.12 -11.88
C PHE A 86 -7.57 4.57 -11.64
N THR A 87 -7.94 3.43 -12.23
CA THR A 87 -9.32 2.91 -12.12
C THR A 87 -9.76 2.59 -10.69
N PRO A 88 -8.91 2.08 -9.77
CA PRO A 88 -9.32 1.87 -8.37
C PRO A 88 -9.53 3.18 -7.61
N GLY A 89 -8.70 4.20 -7.90
CA GLY A 89 -8.86 5.53 -7.30
C GLY A 89 -10.15 6.20 -7.74
N ILE A 90 -10.48 6.12 -9.04
CA ILE A 90 -11.74 6.61 -9.60
C ILE A 90 -12.93 5.90 -8.93
N ALA A 91 -12.88 4.57 -8.83
CA ALA A 91 -13.93 3.78 -8.17
C ALA A 91 -14.08 4.18 -6.69
N ALA A 92 -12.97 4.40 -5.96
CA ALA A 92 -13.02 4.84 -4.58
C ALA A 92 -13.67 6.22 -4.42
N LEU A 93 -13.28 7.18 -5.25
CA LEU A 93 -13.88 8.53 -5.24
C LEU A 93 -15.37 8.48 -5.59
N PHE A 94 -15.75 7.71 -6.61
CA PHE A 94 -17.15 7.50 -6.94
C PHE A 94 -17.94 6.95 -5.75
N VAL A 95 -17.47 5.89 -5.13
CA VAL A 95 -18.17 5.26 -3.99
C VAL A 95 -18.27 6.22 -2.82
N VAL A 96 -17.21 6.92 -2.45
CA VAL A 96 -17.22 7.88 -1.33
C VAL A 96 -18.23 9.01 -1.58
N PHE A 97 -18.31 9.53 -2.79
CA PHE A 97 -19.13 10.72 -3.07
C PHE A 97 -20.56 10.39 -3.49
N MET A 98 -20.80 9.26 -4.14
CA MET A 98 -22.10 8.92 -4.72
C MET A 98 -22.86 7.82 -3.96
N VAL A 99 -22.15 6.85 -3.37
CA VAL A 99 -22.77 5.64 -2.83
C VAL A 99 -22.78 5.64 -1.29
N GLN A 100 -21.64 5.91 -0.65
CA GLN A 100 -21.47 5.77 0.80
C GLN A 100 -22.23 6.86 1.56
N ARG A 101 -23.18 6.43 2.40
CA ARG A 101 -23.98 7.32 3.25
C ARG A 101 -24.09 6.74 4.67
N PRO A 102 -23.78 7.47 5.73
CA PRO A 102 -23.21 8.83 5.69
C PRO A 102 -21.81 8.83 5.06
N ARG A 103 -21.46 9.92 4.41
CA ARG A 103 -20.11 10.08 3.84
C ARG A 103 -19.09 10.18 4.95
N PRO A 104 -17.96 9.43 4.89
CA PRO A 104 -16.90 9.58 5.88
C PRO A 104 -16.35 11.01 5.84
N ARG A 105 -16.24 11.65 7.00
CA ARG A 105 -15.69 12.99 7.11
C ARG A 105 -14.70 13.06 8.27
N PRO A 106 -13.54 13.70 8.01
CA PRO A 106 -13.07 14.29 6.75
C PRO A 106 -12.63 13.21 5.74
N VAL A 107 -13.05 13.34 4.47
CA VAL A 107 -12.75 12.36 3.40
C VAL A 107 -11.25 12.18 3.20
N ALA A 108 -10.48 13.28 3.17
CA ALA A 108 -9.03 13.23 2.99
C ALA A 108 -8.32 12.44 4.11
N GLU A 109 -8.79 12.53 5.35
CA GLU A 109 -8.25 11.78 6.48
C GLU A 109 -8.61 10.29 6.38
N TYR A 110 -9.85 9.99 6.01
CA TYR A 110 -10.29 8.61 5.78
C TYR A 110 -9.46 7.91 4.70
N LEU A 111 -9.24 8.59 3.56
CA LEU A 111 -8.41 8.09 2.47
C LEU A 111 -6.90 8.10 2.81
N GLY A 112 -6.50 8.71 3.91
CA GLY A 112 -5.10 8.81 4.34
C GLY A 112 -4.26 9.81 3.56
N LEU A 113 -4.90 10.75 2.86
CA LEU A 113 -4.24 11.81 2.11
C LEU A 113 -3.71 12.92 3.01
N TRP A 114 -4.51 13.32 4.02
CA TRP A 114 -4.24 14.43 4.92
C TRP A 114 -5.06 14.32 6.22
N PRO A 115 -4.52 14.74 7.39
CA PRO A 115 -3.19 15.29 7.64
C PRO A 115 -2.10 14.23 7.70
N LEU A 116 -0.84 14.61 7.39
CA LEU A 116 0.33 13.73 7.50
C LEU A 116 0.82 13.66 8.96
N ARG A 117 0.03 13.06 9.84
CA ARG A 117 0.37 12.97 11.27
C ARG A 117 0.36 11.52 11.75
N PRO A 118 1.40 11.11 12.51
CA PRO A 118 2.61 11.86 12.91
C PRO A 118 3.60 12.01 11.74
N VAL A 119 4.03 13.23 11.44
CA VAL A 119 4.85 13.55 10.25
C VAL A 119 6.16 12.75 10.23
N GLY A 120 6.91 12.75 11.33
CA GLY A 120 8.19 12.03 11.41
C GLY A 120 8.06 10.54 11.12
N ARG A 121 7.03 9.88 11.66
CA ARG A 121 6.77 8.45 11.37
C ARG A 121 6.38 8.25 9.90
N THR A 122 5.55 9.13 9.34
CA THR A 122 5.12 9.05 7.95
C THR A 122 6.32 9.18 7.02
N ILE A 123 7.18 10.17 7.23
CA ILE A 123 8.41 10.35 6.43
C ILE A 123 9.33 9.13 6.59
N TRP A 124 9.61 8.70 7.84
CA TRP A 124 10.48 7.56 8.08
C TRP A 124 9.97 6.28 7.41
N LEU A 125 8.68 5.97 7.56
CA LEU A 125 8.10 4.78 6.93
C LEU A 125 7.94 4.92 5.41
N THR A 126 7.89 6.14 4.87
CA THR A 126 7.99 6.36 3.42
C THR A 126 9.39 6.00 2.91
N VAL A 127 10.43 6.52 3.56
CA VAL A 127 11.83 6.20 3.20
C VAL A 127 12.08 4.70 3.37
N PHE A 128 11.68 4.13 4.51
CA PHE A 128 11.77 2.68 4.75
C PHE A 128 11.01 1.88 3.68
N GLY A 129 9.81 2.31 3.29
CA GLY A 129 9.01 1.65 2.26
C GLY A 129 9.68 1.66 0.89
N ILE A 130 10.30 2.78 0.48
CA ILE A 130 11.04 2.89 -0.78
C ILE A 130 12.19 1.88 -0.81
N PHE A 131 13.08 1.95 0.16
CA PHE A 131 14.26 1.07 0.19
C PHE A 131 13.90 -0.38 0.50
N GLY A 132 12.91 -0.62 1.38
CA GLY A 132 12.42 -1.96 1.71
C GLY A 132 11.79 -2.67 0.52
N SER A 133 10.99 -1.97 -0.29
CA SER A 133 10.38 -2.54 -1.49
C SER A 133 11.42 -2.87 -2.56
N ALA A 134 12.38 -1.98 -2.77
CA ALA A 134 13.50 -2.26 -3.67
C ALA A 134 14.33 -3.46 -3.18
N LEU A 135 14.64 -3.52 -1.88
CA LEU A 135 15.39 -4.62 -1.28
C LEU A 135 14.69 -5.97 -1.41
N VAL A 136 13.36 -6.02 -1.26
CA VAL A 136 12.56 -7.25 -1.45
C VAL A 136 12.77 -7.82 -2.85
N VAL A 137 12.71 -6.99 -3.89
CA VAL A 137 12.93 -7.43 -5.28
C VAL A 137 14.38 -7.89 -5.47
N ILE A 138 15.35 -7.10 -5.01
CA ILE A 138 16.78 -7.41 -5.14
C ILE A 138 17.11 -8.74 -4.44
N VAL A 139 16.68 -8.92 -3.18
CA VAL A 139 16.89 -10.16 -2.42
C VAL A 139 16.18 -11.33 -3.09
N GLY A 140 14.99 -11.12 -3.68
CA GLY A 140 14.29 -12.13 -4.46
C GLY A 140 15.12 -12.65 -5.63
N VAL A 141 15.76 -11.74 -6.39
CA VAL A 141 16.63 -12.10 -7.52
C VAL A 141 17.87 -12.87 -7.04
N PHE A 142 18.53 -12.43 -5.97
CA PHE A 142 19.69 -13.14 -5.42
C PHE A 142 19.30 -14.51 -4.82
N LEU A 143 18.13 -14.61 -4.20
CA LEU A 143 17.62 -15.90 -3.71
C LEU A 143 17.32 -16.85 -4.88
N ALA A 144 16.73 -16.35 -5.97
CA ALA A 144 16.49 -17.15 -7.17
C ALA A 144 17.81 -17.69 -7.77
N ALA A 145 18.85 -16.86 -7.79
CA ALA A 145 20.18 -17.28 -8.22
C ALA A 145 20.80 -18.33 -7.27
N ALA A 146 20.69 -18.14 -5.95
CA ALA A 146 21.16 -19.08 -4.96
C ALA A 146 20.45 -20.45 -5.04
N LEU A 147 19.19 -20.46 -5.49
CA LEU A 147 18.42 -21.67 -5.77
C LEU A 147 18.71 -22.29 -7.15
N GLY A 148 19.62 -21.68 -7.94
CA GLY A 148 19.97 -22.18 -9.27
C GLY A 148 18.92 -21.93 -10.36
N LEU A 149 17.93 -21.07 -10.11
CA LEU A 149 16.84 -20.77 -11.04
C LEU A 149 17.23 -19.75 -12.11
N VAL A 150 18.32 -19.01 -11.90
CA VAL A 150 18.85 -18.02 -12.83
C VAL A 150 20.35 -17.83 -12.59
N GLN A 151 21.11 -17.52 -13.64
CA GLN A 151 22.52 -17.16 -13.52
C GLN A 151 22.68 -15.63 -13.60
N LEU A 152 23.49 -15.06 -12.72
CA LEU A 152 23.77 -13.63 -12.67
C LEU A 152 25.20 -13.34 -13.15
N ASP A 153 25.37 -12.22 -13.83
CA ASP A 153 26.66 -11.63 -14.16
C ASP A 153 26.75 -10.22 -13.60
N LEU A 154 27.43 -10.10 -12.46
CA LEU A 154 27.58 -8.84 -11.72
C LEU A 154 28.88 -8.08 -12.10
N VAL A 155 29.67 -8.62 -13.03
CA VAL A 155 30.96 -8.04 -13.44
C VAL A 155 30.84 -7.39 -14.81
N THR A 156 30.42 -8.16 -15.82
CA THR A 156 30.31 -7.66 -17.19
C THR A 156 28.89 -7.26 -17.57
N PHE A 157 27.87 -7.66 -16.76
CA PHE A 157 26.45 -7.42 -17.04
C PHE A 157 26.05 -7.88 -18.44
N SER A 158 26.53 -9.07 -18.83
CA SER A 158 26.52 -9.58 -20.20
C SER A 158 25.12 -9.66 -20.81
N GLY A 159 24.09 -10.04 -20.02
CA GLY A 159 22.70 -10.06 -20.52
C GLY A 159 22.19 -8.65 -20.82
N PHE A 160 22.44 -7.70 -19.93
CA PHE A 160 22.04 -6.30 -20.17
C PHE A 160 22.83 -5.66 -21.33
N ALA A 161 24.12 -6.00 -21.48
CA ALA A 161 24.93 -5.56 -22.63
C ALA A 161 24.34 -6.06 -23.96
N GLN A 162 23.84 -7.31 -24.02
CA GLN A 162 23.14 -7.83 -25.22
C GLN A 162 21.84 -7.04 -25.50
N VAL A 163 21.06 -6.69 -24.48
CA VAL A 163 19.85 -5.87 -24.67
C VAL A 163 20.20 -4.49 -25.22
N LEU A 164 21.23 -3.84 -24.69
CA LEU A 164 21.68 -2.54 -25.20
C LEU A 164 22.16 -2.63 -26.65
N GLN A 165 22.92 -3.67 -27.00
CA GLN A 165 23.39 -3.90 -28.35
C GLN A 165 22.26 -4.18 -29.34
N ALA A 166 21.24 -4.91 -28.91
CA ALA A 166 20.04 -5.18 -29.74
C ALA A 166 19.22 -3.90 -29.98
N ALA A 167 19.16 -3.00 -28.98
CA ALA A 167 18.46 -1.72 -29.08
C ALA A 167 19.22 -0.67 -29.93
N SER A 168 20.56 -0.73 -29.94
CA SER A 168 21.43 0.16 -30.75
C SER A 168 22.67 -0.60 -31.20
N PRO A 169 22.84 -0.86 -32.49
CA PRO A 169 24.04 -1.54 -33.02
C PRO A 169 25.36 -0.75 -32.81
N ALA A 170 25.28 0.57 -32.61
CA ALA A 170 26.43 1.38 -32.29
C ALA A 170 26.92 1.10 -30.86
N PRO A 171 28.26 0.93 -30.65
CA PRO A 171 28.79 0.76 -29.29
C PRO A 171 28.39 1.92 -28.37
N SER A 172 27.94 1.61 -27.17
CA SER A 172 27.66 2.64 -26.16
C SER A 172 28.96 3.33 -25.76
N PRO A 173 29.03 4.68 -25.77
CA PRO A 173 30.20 5.40 -25.26
C PRO A 173 30.32 5.30 -23.72
N ILE A 174 29.28 4.83 -23.03
CA ILE A 174 29.22 4.69 -21.57
C ILE A 174 29.45 3.22 -21.23
N PRO A 175 30.37 2.88 -20.31
CA PRO A 175 30.52 1.52 -19.81
C PRO A 175 29.21 0.95 -19.23
N VAL A 176 28.89 -0.30 -19.58
CA VAL A 176 27.62 -0.94 -19.15
C VAL A 176 27.47 -0.91 -17.64
N GLY A 177 28.53 -1.19 -16.88
CA GLY A 177 28.50 -1.14 -15.41
C GLY A 177 28.14 0.25 -14.86
N LEU A 178 28.55 1.33 -15.54
CA LEU A 178 28.14 2.68 -15.14
C LEU A 178 26.67 2.93 -15.43
N ILE A 179 26.13 2.43 -16.53
CA ILE A 179 24.69 2.52 -16.83
C ILE A 179 23.90 1.78 -15.76
N VAL A 180 24.31 0.56 -15.38
CA VAL A 180 23.68 -0.22 -14.31
C VAL A 180 23.72 0.55 -12.98
N LEU A 181 24.87 1.08 -12.60
CA LEU A 181 25.02 1.87 -11.37
C LEU A 181 24.08 3.08 -11.37
N LEU A 182 24.03 3.83 -12.49
CA LEU A 182 23.14 4.98 -12.59
C LEU A 182 21.66 4.58 -12.50
N GLN A 183 21.25 3.46 -13.10
CA GLN A 183 19.87 2.96 -12.96
C GLN A 183 19.54 2.59 -11.51
N LEU A 184 20.47 1.94 -10.79
CA LEU A 184 20.28 1.61 -9.38
C LEU A 184 20.15 2.87 -8.50
N LEU A 185 21.01 3.87 -8.74
CA LEU A 185 20.97 5.15 -8.02
C LEU A 185 19.70 5.95 -8.34
N MET A 186 19.10 5.73 -9.51
CA MET A 186 17.84 6.39 -9.90
C MET A 186 16.59 5.73 -9.33
N ILE A 187 16.67 4.56 -8.71
CA ILE A 187 15.49 3.89 -8.13
C ILE A 187 14.67 4.82 -7.21
N PRO A 188 15.23 5.56 -6.24
CA PRO A 188 14.45 6.45 -5.39
C PRO A 188 13.75 7.58 -6.17
N VAL A 189 14.39 8.10 -7.21
CA VAL A 189 13.81 9.13 -8.09
C VAL A 189 12.69 8.52 -8.93
N ALA A 190 12.94 7.36 -9.54
CA ALA A 190 11.94 6.62 -10.30
C ALA A 190 10.75 6.21 -9.43
N ALA A 191 10.97 5.91 -8.14
CA ALA A 191 9.91 5.61 -7.19
C ALA A 191 8.92 6.78 -7.02
N ILE A 192 9.41 8.03 -7.08
CA ILE A 192 8.54 9.23 -7.00
C ILE A 192 7.65 9.31 -8.24
N PHE A 193 8.23 9.14 -9.43
CA PHE A 193 7.45 9.18 -10.68
C PHE A 193 6.47 8.01 -10.79
N ASN A 194 6.90 6.78 -10.49
CA ASN A 194 6.00 5.63 -10.43
C ASN A 194 4.94 5.79 -9.33
N GLY A 195 5.26 6.51 -8.25
CA GLY A 195 4.34 6.85 -7.18
C GLY A 195 3.14 7.67 -7.66
N LEU A 196 3.29 8.49 -8.70
CA LEU A 196 2.16 9.24 -9.28
C LEU A 196 1.10 8.29 -9.86
N PHE A 197 1.52 7.21 -10.53
CA PHE A 197 0.61 6.18 -11.05
C PHE A 197 0.11 5.27 -9.93
N ALA A 198 1.01 4.84 -9.04
CA ALA A 198 0.67 4.03 -7.88
C ALA A 198 -0.33 4.73 -6.94
N LEU A 199 -0.37 6.08 -6.89
CA LEU A 199 -1.39 6.81 -6.13
C LEU A 199 -2.81 6.45 -6.59
N GLY A 200 -3.03 6.28 -7.89
CA GLY A 200 -4.32 5.85 -8.43
C GLY A 200 -4.77 4.52 -7.85
N GLU A 201 -3.86 3.55 -7.77
CA GLU A 201 -4.12 2.25 -7.18
C GLU A 201 -4.25 2.32 -5.65
N GLU A 202 -3.29 2.91 -4.97
CA GLU A 202 -3.25 2.93 -3.51
C GLU A 202 -4.41 3.72 -2.90
N LEU A 203 -4.92 4.74 -3.60
CA LEU A 203 -6.12 5.46 -3.18
C LEU A 203 -7.34 4.52 -3.11
N GLY A 204 -7.44 3.60 -4.05
CA GLY A 204 -8.47 2.55 -4.03
C GLY A 204 -8.21 1.50 -2.94
N TRP A 205 -7.04 0.87 -2.99
CA TRP A 205 -6.75 -0.32 -2.18
C TRP A 205 -6.47 0.01 -0.72
N ARG A 206 -5.55 0.96 -0.43
CA ARG A 206 -5.14 1.32 0.94
C ARG A 206 -5.83 2.57 1.44
N GLY A 207 -6.26 3.44 0.53
CA GLY A 207 -7.03 4.62 0.88
C GLY A 207 -8.48 4.27 1.28
N TRP A 208 -9.18 3.48 0.45
CA TRP A 208 -10.59 3.21 0.66
C TRP A 208 -10.90 1.76 1.08
N LEU A 209 -10.46 0.75 0.32
CA LEU A 209 -10.90 -0.65 0.53
C LEU A 209 -10.41 -1.21 1.86
N LEU A 210 -9.12 -1.07 2.16
CA LEU A 210 -8.53 -1.59 3.40
C LEU A 210 -9.22 -1.03 4.66
N PRO A 211 -9.37 0.29 4.87
CA PRO A 211 -10.10 0.80 6.04
C PRO A 211 -11.58 0.38 6.04
N THR A 212 -12.22 0.25 4.88
CA THR A 212 -13.61 -0.20 4.76
C THR A 212 -13.80 -1.66 5.20
N LEU A 213 -12.80 -2.52 4.98
CA LEU A 213 -12.83 -3.93 5.39
C LEU A 213 -12.35 -4.17 6.83
N ARG A 214 -11.86 -3.14 7.54
CA ARG A 214 -11.34 -3.27 8.92
C ARG A 214 -12.30 -3.89 9.94
N PRO A 215 -13.64 -3.76 9.84
CA PRO A 215 -14.56 -4.45 10.74
C PRO A 215 -14.42 -5.98 10.73
N LEU A 216 -13.84 -6.57 9.68
CA LEU A 216 -13.53 -8.01 9.61
C LEU A 216 -12.29 -8.41 10.43
N GLY A 217 -11.54 -7.45 10.95
CA GLY A 217 -10.25 -7.66 11.57
C GLY A 217 -9.08 -7.32 10.61
N THR A 218 -7.87 -7.27 11.18
CA THR A 218 -6.67 -6.86 10.44
C THR A 218 -6.32 -7.80 9.29
N TRP A 219 -6.22 -9.09 9.58
CA TRP A 219 -5.76 -10.08 8.61
C TRP A 219 -6.77 -10.30 7.47
N PRO A 220 -8.06 -10.51 7.75
CA PRO A 220 -9.05 -10.61 6.67
C PRO A 220 -9.06 -9.36 5.77
N ALA A 221 -8.99 -8.16 6.35
CA ALA A 221 -8.97 -6.93 5.57
C ALA A 221 -7.75 -6.83 4.65
N LEU A 222 -6.55 -7.17 5.15
CA LEU A 222 -5.32 -7.18 4.36
C LEU A 222 -5.36 -8.20 3.23
N LEU A 223 -5.76 -9.44 3.54
CA LEU A 223 -5.78 -10.55 2.58
C LEU A 223 -6.84 -10.35 1.49
N ILE A 224 -8.07 -9.94 1.87
CA ILE A 224 -9.15 -9.68 0.91
C ILE A 224 -8.76 -8.50 0.01
N SER A 225 -8.24 -7.41 0.58
CA SER A 225 -7.78 -6.27 -0.23
C SER A 225 -6.67 -6.67 -1.20
N GLY A 226 -5.72 -7.50 -0.79
CA GLY A 226 -4.67 -8.04 -1.65
C GLY A 226 -5.21 -8.95 -2.74
N ALA A 227 -6.15 -9.84 -2.41
CA ALA A 227 -6.76 -10.74 -3.37
C ALA A 227 -7.56 -9.99 -4.45
N VAL A 228 -8.37 -9.00 -4.06
CA VAL A 228 -9.11 -8.14 -5.00
C VAL A 228 -8.15 -7.36 -5.89
N TRP A 229 -7.06 -6.85 -5.34
CA TRP A 229 -6.01 -6.16 -6.09
C TRP A 229 -5.37 -7.07 -7.14
N GLY A 230 -5.00 -8.29 -6.76
CA GLY A 230 -4.45 -9.27 -7.70
C GLY A 230 -5.44 -9.65 -8.81
N PHE A 231 -6.71 -9.88 -8.47
CA PHE A 231 -7.76 -10.17 -9.44
C PHE A 231 -8.01 -9.00 -10.41
N TRP A 232 -7.89 -7.76 -9.96
CA TRP A 232 -8.04 -6.57 -10.80
C TRP A 232 -7.05 -6.54 -11.97
N HIS A 233 -5.87 -7.15 -11.85
CA HIS A 233 -4.90 -7.26 -12.95
C HIS A 233 -5.31 -8.25 -14.06
N SER A 234 -6.42 -8.99 -13.89
CA SER A 234 -6.83 -10.06 -14.82
C SER A 234 -6.82 -9.66 -16.30
N PRO A 235 -7.29 -8.47 -16.74
CA PRO A 235 -7.26 -8.11 -18.16
C PRO A 235 -5.86 -8.08 -18.77
N LEU A 236 -4.83 -7.78 -17.97
CA LEU A 236 -3.44 -7.75 -18.43
C LEU A 236 -2.75 -9.11 -18.26
N ILE A 237 -3.01 -9.81 -17.14
CA ILE A 237 -2.43 -11.14 -16.90
C ILE A 237 -2.87 -12.14 -17.97
N LEU A 238 -4.13 -12.10 -18.37
CA LEU A 238 -4.65 -12.96 -19.43
C LEU A 238 -4.10 -12.64 -20.83
N LEU A 239 -3.34 -11.52 -20.97
CA LEU A 239 -2.50 -11.22 -22.14
C LEU A 239 -1.03 -11.61 -21.93
N GLY A 240 -0.68 -12.26 -20.80
CA GLY A 240 0.68 -12.72 -20.49
C GLY A 240 1.52 -11.72 -19.67
N TYR A 241 0.93 -10.61 -19.19
CA TYR A 241 1.65 -9.64 -18.37
C TYR A 241 2.24 -10.28 -17.12
N ASN A 242 3.40 -9.83 -16.67
CA ASN A 242 4.20 -10.27 -15.53
C ASN A 242 4.74 -11.70 -15.57
N PHE A 243 3.92 -12.71 -15.90
CA PHE A 243 4.31 -14.12 -15.72
C PHE A 243 4.49 -14.88 -17.03
N GLY A 244 4.11 -14.29 -18.19
CA GLY A 244 4.04 -15.06 -19.44
C GLY A 244 3.02 -16.19 -19.41
N GLN A 245 2.04 -16.14 -18.49
CA GLN A 245 1.00 -17.14 -18.26
C GLN A 245 -0.39 -16.54 -18.56
N PRO A 246 -0.84 -16.52 -19.83
CA PRO A 246 -2.13 -15.94 -20.23
C PRO A 246 -3.30 -16.87 -19.88
N ASN A 247 -3.45 -17.26 -18.64
CA ASN A 247 -4.43 -18.21 -18.15
C ASN A 247 -4.77 -18.01 -16.68
N LEU A 248 -5.66 -18.85 -16.11
CA LEU A 248 -6.07 -18.75 -14.71
C LEU A 248 -4.93 -19.00 -13.71
N LEU A 249 -3.89 -19.75 -14.10
CA LEU A 249 -2.70 -19.90 -13.26
C LEU A 249 -2.00 -18.54 -13.09
N GLY A 250 -1.82 -17.77 -14.17
CA GLY A 250 -1.26 -16.42 -14.10
C GLY A 250 -2.08 -15.50 -13.21
N VAL A 251 -3.42 -15.56 -13.29
CA VAL A 251 -4.31 -14.80 -12.40
C VAL A 251 -4.12 -15.23 -10.93
N GLY A 252 -4.04 -16.54 -10.66
CA GLY A 252 -3.77 -17.06 -9.33
C GLY A 252 -2.42 -16.62 -8.76
N LEU A 253 -1.37 -16.63 -9.59
CA LEU A 253 -0.05 -16.13 -9.23
C LEU A 253 -0.11 -14.63 -8.88
N MET A 254 -0.83 -13.84 -9.68
CA MET A 254 -0.98 -12.40 -9.41
C MET A 254 -1.75 -12.14 -8.11
N ILE A 255 -2.81 -12.91 -7.84
CA ILE A 255 -3.54 -12.85 -6.56
C ILE A 255 -2.58 -13.14 -5.40
N GLY A 256 -1.81 -14.22 -5.48
CA GLY A 256 -0.83 -14.58 -4.45
C GLY A 256 0.21 -13.49 -4.20
N GLY A 257 0.86 -13.01 -5.26
CA GLY A 257 1.85 -11.93 -5.17
C GLY A 257 1.28 -10.65 -4.56
N CYS A 258 0.08 -10.24 -5.00
CA CYS A 258 -0.62 -9.07 -4.47
C CYS A 258 -1.10 -9.27 -3.02
N MET A 259 -1.38 -10.49 -2.57
CA MET A 259 -1.68 -10.75 -1.17
C MET A 259 -0.44 -10.53 -0.29
N PHE A 260 0.71 -11.11 -0.65
CA PHE A 260 1.95 -10.91 0.11
C PHE A 260 2.39 -9.45 0.12
N TYR A 261 2.51 -8.84 -1.05
CA TYR A 261 2.93 -7.44 -1.15
C TYR A 261 1.87 -6.50 -0.56
N GLY A 262 0.59 -6.84 -0.72
CA GLY A 262 -0.55 -6.14 -0.13
C GLY A 262 -0.52 -6.04 1.38
N VAL A 263 -0.04 -7.08 2.07
CA VAL A 263 0.18 -7.06 3.53
C VAL A 263 1.25 -6.04 3.91
N LEU A 264 2.36 -5.97 3.17
CA LEU A 264 3.45 -5.02 3.45
C LEU A 264 2.99 -3.56 3.23
N LEU A 265 2.33 -3.27 2.11
CA LEU A 265 1.77 -1.95 1.85
C LEU A 265 0.66 -1.57 2.84
N GLY A 266 -0.20 -2.54 3.17
CA GLY A 266 -1.24 -2.37 4.18
C GLY A 266 -0.67 -2.11 5.57
N TRP A 267 0.43 -2.76 5.95
CA TRP A 267 1.16 -2.48 7.18
C TRP A 267 1.63 -1.02 7.23
N LEU A 268 2.23 -0.50 6.16
CA LEU A 268 2.63 0.92 6.09
C LEU A 268 1.43 1.86 6.30
N ARG A 269 0.30 1.57 5.66
CA ARG A 269 -0.96 2.32 5.83
C ARG A 269 -1.46 2.29 7.27
N LEU A 270 -1.47 1.11 7.89
CA LEU A 270 -1.92 0.92 9.26
C LEU A 270 -0.99 1.56 10.30
N ARG A 271 0.30 1.62 10.04
CA ARG A 271 1.28 2.21 10.97
C ARG A 271 1.34 3.74 10.91
N THR A 272 0.90 4.34 9.82
CA THR A 272 0.97 5.79 9.61
C THR A 272 -0.39 6.47 9.57
N GLY A 273 -1.45 5.75 9.26
CA GLY A 273 -2.74 6.36 8.91
C GLY A 273 -2.71 7.11 7.57
N SER A 274 -1.58 7.11 6.88
CA SER A 274 -1.36 7.79 5.61
C SER A 274 -1.21 6.79 4.46
N VAL A 275 -1.70 7.13 3.28
CA VAL A 275 -1.54 6.33 2.07
C VAL A 275 -0.15 6.51 1.44
N TRP A 276 0.52 7.63 1.71
CA TRP A 276 1.77 8.01 1.04
C TRP A 276 2.93 7.02 1.20
N PRO A 277 3.17 6.42 2.38
CA PRO A 277 4.20 5.39 2.48
C PRO A 277 3.95 4.19 1.58
N ALA A 278 2.68 3.76 1.41
CA ALA A 278 2.32 2.69 0.49
C ALA A 278 2.49 3.13 -0.97
N VAL A 279 2.11 4.37 -1.32
CA VAL A 279 2.28 4.94 -2.67
C VAL A 279 3.74 4.91 -3.11
N PHE A 280 4.65 5.42 -2.30
CA PHE A 280 6.07 5.48 -2.68
C PHE A 280 6.77 4.12 -2.57
N ALA A 281 6.36 3.24 -1.65
CA ALA A 281 6.82 1.86 -1.59
C ALA A 281 6.41 1.09 -2.85
N HIS A 282 5.16 1.23 -3.31
CA HIS A 282 4.66 0.64 -4.54
C HIS A 282 5.41 1.20 -5.77
N GLY A 283 5.59 2.53 -5.83
CA GLY A 283 6.39 3.16 -6.88
C GLY A 283 7.82 2.64 -6.93
N ALA A 284 8.45 2.39 -5.79
CA ALA A 284 9.80 1.81 -5.70
C ALA A 284 9.84 0.34 -6.15
N PHE A 285 8.81 -0.43 -5.80
CA PHE A 285 8.68 -1.80 -6.29
C PHE A 285 8.61 -1.84 -7.81
N ASN A 286 7.77 -1.00 -8.42
CA ASN A 286 7.65 -0.89 -9.87
C ASN A 286 8.95 -0.41 -10.52
N ALA A 287 9.64 0.56 -9.90
CA ALA A 287 10.94 1.05 -10.40
C ALA A 287 12.03 -0.03 -10.36
N THR A 288 11.94 -0.97 -9.42
CA THR A 288 12.93 -2.05 -9.24
C THR A 288 12.54 -3.33 -9.97
N ALA A 289 11.33 -3.43 -10.51
CA ALA A 289 10.82 -4.65 -11.15
C ALA A 289 11.71 -5.16 -12.30
N GLY A 290 12.42 -4.28 -13.00
CA GLY A 290 13.39 -4.60 -14.04
C GLY A 290 14.79 -5.00 -13.54
N PHE A 291 15.05 -5.09 -12.24
CA PHE A 291 16.40 -5.33 -11.69
C PHE A 291 17.06 -6.61 -12.23
N LEU A 292 16.28 -7.69 -12.38
CA LEU A 292 16.82 -8.94 -12.95
C LEU A 292 17.42 -8.74 -14.34
N LEU A 293 16.80 -7.91 -15.18
CA LEU A 293 17.29 -7.61 -16.53
C LEU A 293 18.68 -6.96 -16.53
N LEU A 294 19.01 -6.19 -15.47
CA LEU A 294 20.31 -5.53 -15.34
C LEU A 294 21.45 -6.51 -15.00
N VAL A 295 21.13 -7.61 -14.30
CA VAL A 295 22.13 -8.49 -13.67
C VAL A 295 22.11 -9.92 -14.17
N VAL A 296 21.14 -10.32 -15.01
CA VAL A 296 21.09 -11.66 -15.59
C VAL A 296 22.27 -11.91 -16.53
N ALA A 297 22.84 -13.11 -16.49
CA ALA A 297 23.91 -13.50 -17.41
C ALA A 297 23.35 -13.70 -18.84
N ALA A 298 24.17 -13.41 -19.85
CA ALA A 298 23.82 -13.62 -21.24
C ALA A 298 23.40 -15.09 -21.49
N ASN A 299 22.48 -15.30 -22.40
CA ASN A 299 21.97 -16.62 -22.81
C ASN A 299 21.36 -17.45 -21.68
N THR A 300 20.98 -16.81 -20.54
CA THR A 300 20.25 -17.46 -19.45
C THR A 300 18.76 -17.24 -19.64
N SER A 301 17.96 -18.30 -19.58
CA SER A 301 16.52 -18.20 -19.48
C SER A 301 16.11 -17.94 -18.03
N ALA A 302 15.24 -16.96 -17.81
CA ALA A 302 14.67 -16.67 -16.50
C ALA A 302 13.14 -16.84 -16.59
N ASP A 303 12.59 -17.79 -15.83
CA ASP A 303 11.15 -17.98 -15.76
C ASP A 303 10.51 -16.92 -14.86
N PRO A 304 9.64 -16.03 -15.37
CA PRO A 304 9.02 -14.97 -14.57
C PRO A 304 8.14 -15.48 -13.42
N VAL A 305 7.65 -16.73 -13.51
CA VAL A 305 6.86 -17.35 -12.43
C VAL A 305 7.69 -17.57 -11.18
N SER A 306 8.97 -17.87 -11.35
CA SER A 306 9.91 -18.08 -10.24
C SER A 306 10.73 -16.83 -9.92
N THR A 307 11.29 -16.15 -10.94
CA THR A 307 12.30 -15.12 -10.79
C THR A 307 11.76 -13.68 -10.89
N GLY A 308 10.48 -13.53 -11.27
CA GLY A 308 9.84 -12.22 -11.39
C GLY A 308 9.65 -11.53 -10.03
N PRO A 309 9.40 -10.21 -10.00
CA PRO A 309 9.22 -9.45 -8.76
C PRO A 309 8.02 -9.92 -7.94
N LEU A 310 6.98 -10.48 -8.58
CA LEU A 310 5.84 -11.12 -7.94
C LEU A 310 5.87 -12.65 -8.10
N GLY A 311 7.01 -13.24 -8.49
CA GLY A 311 7.22 -14.67 -8.56
C GLY A 311 7.30 -15.33 -7.18
N TRP A 312 7.13 -16.66 -7.12
CA TRP A 312 7.04 -17.39 -5.84
C TRP A 312 8.32 -17.28 -4.98
N VAL A 313 9.51 -17.07 -5.57
CA VAL A 313 10.74 -16.84 -4.79
C VAL A 313 10.66 -15.53 -4.02
N THR A 314 10.16 -14.47 -4.65
CA THR A 314 9.97 -13.17 -3.98
C THR A 314 8.86 -13.26 -2.91
N TRP A 315 7.85 -14.14 -3.07
CA TRP A 315 6.87 -14.40 -2.00
C TRP A 315 7.52 -14.96 -0.74
N ILE A 316 8.54 -15.82 -0.87
CA ILE A 316 9.30 -16.32 0.29
C ILE A 316 9.94 -15.14 1.03
N VAL A 317 10.58 -14.22 0.31
CA VAL A 317 11.19 -13.03 0.92
C VAL A 317 10.15 -12.17 1.61
N MET A 318 9.02 -11.90 0.94
CA MET A 318 7.91 -11.13 1.54
C MET A 318 7.32 -11.83 2.77
N ALA A 319 7.15 -13.16 2.72
CA ALA A 319 6.65 -13.95 3.84
C ALA A 319 7.60 -13.86 5.05
N LEU A 320 8.91 -13.95 4.84
CA LEU A 320 9.89 -13.79 5.91
C LEU A 320 9.82 -12.39 6.54
N VAL A 321 9.70 -11.34 5.73
CA VAL A 321 9.50 -9.98 6.23
C VAL A 321 8.21 -9.87 7.03
N ILE A 322 7.09 -10.44 6.54
CA ILE A 322 5.81 -10.45 7.25
C ILE A 322 5.94 -11.19 8.59
N VAL A 323 6.61 -12.34 8.62
CA VAL A 323 6.85 -13.10 9.86
C VAL A 323 7.63 -12.26 10.87
N VAL A 324 8.69 -11.57 10.44
CA VAL A 324 9.45 -10.65 11.32
C VAL A 324 8.55 -9.53 11.85
N LEU A 325 7.73 -8.92 11.00
CA LEU A 325 6.78 -7.88 11.43
C LEU A 325 5.74 -8.41 12.43
N VAL A 326 5.29 -9.65 12.28
CA VAL A 326 4.35 -10.31 13.21
C VAL A 326 5.05 -10.58 14.54
N LEU A 327 6.22 -11.20 14.53
CA LEU A 327 6.98 -11.56 15.73
C LEU A 327 7.41 -10.32 16.53
N THR A 328 7.71 -9.22 15.84
CA THR A 328 8.03 -7.92 16.48
C THR A 328 6.79 -7.12 16.88
N GLY A 329 5.59 -7.69 16.77
CA GLY A 329 4.34 -7.05 17.19
C GLY A 329 3.91 -5.86 16.35
N GLN A 330 4.40 -5.70 15.12
CA GLN A 330 4.12 -4.52 14.28
C GLN A 330 2.65 -4.40 13.87
N PHE A 331 1.88 -5.48 13.94
CA PHE A 331 0.43 -5.47 13.73
C PHE A 331 -0.39 -5.24 15.02
N ARG A 332 0.29 -5.03 16.17
CA ARG A 332 -0.31 -4.79 17.49
C ARG A 332 0.36 -3.56 18.13
N PRO A 333 -0.39 -2.64 18.70
CA PRO A 333 -1.70 -2.12 18.30
C PRO A 333 -1.57 -1.40 16.95
N GLN A 334 -2.68 -1.01 16.36
CA GLN A 334 -2.70 -0.25 15.09
C GLN A 334 -3.21 1.17 15.36
N PRO A 335 -2.37 2.07 15.87
CA PRO A 335 -2.80 3.39 16.31
C PRO A 335 -3.13 4.35 15.16
N SER A 336 -2.80 3.98 13.94
CA SER A 336 -2.68 4.94 12.84
C SER A 336 -4.02 5.39 12.25
N LEU A 337 -5.09 4.65 12.52
CA LEU A 337 -6.45 5.06 12.12
C LEU A 337 -7.18 5.79 13.25
N GLN A 338 -6.53 6.00 14.40
CA GLN A 338 -7.11 6.69 15.54
C GLN A 338 -6.74 8.17 15.50
N ARG A 339 -7.73 9.05 15.69
CA ARG A 339 -7.48 10.47 15.93
C ARG A 339 -6.72 10.67 17.24
N ARG A 340 -5.78 11.59 17.27
CA ARG A 340 -5.34 12.15 18.55
C ARG A 340 -6.43 13.10 19.06
N PRO A 341 -6.77 13.06 20.36
CA PRO A 341 -7.62 14.09 20.94
C PRO A 341 -7.03 15.47 20.65
N PRO A 342 -7.85 16.49 20.41
CA PRO A 342 -7.36 17.86 20.32
C PRO A 342 -6.61 18.19 21.62
N ARG A 343 -5.44 18.80 21.48
CA ARG A 343 -4.69 19.34 22.64
C ARG A 343 -5.39 20.56 23.17
#